data_9348c953d45e6a1ca51b5ea92f186c6e
#
_entry.id   9348c953d45e6a1ca51b5ea92f186c6e
#
_cell.length_a   1.000
_cell.length_b   1.000
_cell.length_c   1.000
_cell.angle_alpha   90.00
_cell.angle_beta   90.00
_cell.angle_gamma   90.00
#
_symmetry.space_group_name_H-M   'P 1'
#
loop_
_entity.id
_entity.type
_entity.pdbx_description
1 polymer ?
#
loop_
_entity_poly.entity_id
_entity_poly.type
_entity_poly.pdbx_seq_one_letter_code
_entity_poly.pdbx_strand_id
1 'polypeptide(L)'
;MGAAFVAGYLARLVGLPSIVGYLLAGVAVGPFTPGLVADPHEAQQLAEIGVALLMFGVGLHFSIKDLIGVHRVAVPGAVVQIAIATALGTAAGSWFGWSFRSSLVLGLAISVASTVVLLRALRHRGATDSEPGKVAIGWLIFEDLFTVVALVLLPVIASATDTQHAGTTSLVGTGLMIGAALGKAVLLAALMLVVGSRVLPWVLTRVEGEGSRELFTLAVLAAAIGIAFASAQIFDVSLALGAFLAGAVISESRIRDRAAADILPLTDVFTVLFFVSVGMLLDPAIIASHPKEILAVLAIVVLGKSLAAFVIVVALRRSRDVGRTVAAGLEQIGEFSFIVATAAQGLGMLPDEGFQVIVAVALLSITVNPALFALTPDAQTRSRESAVRS
;
A
#
# COMPACT_ATOMS: atom_id res chain seq x y z
N MET A 1 -14.82 4.30 -15.90
CA MET A 1 -15.30 5.28 -14.88
C MET A 1 -16.77 5.07 -14.51
N GLY A 2 -17.74 5.02 -15.43
CA GLY A 2 -19.17 4.83 -15.08
C GLY A 2 -19.43 3.55 -14.28
N ALA A 3 -18.87 2.41 -14.72
CA ALA A 3 -18.96 1.15 -13.99
C ALA A 3 -18.38 1.23 -12.57
N ALA A 4 -17.25 1.91 -12.41
CA ALA A 4 -16.61 2.13 -11.12
C ALA A 4 -17.49 2.97 -10.18
N PHE A 5 -18.09 4.04 -10.69
CA PHE A 5 -19.03 4.85 -9.92
C PHE A 5 -20.23 4.02 -9.43
N VAL A 6 -20.89 3.28 -10.32
CA VAL A 6 -22.05 2.46 -9.97
C VAL A 6 -21.67 1.38 -8.95
N ALA A 7 -20.64 0.61 -9.22
CA ALA A 7 -20.22 -0.49 -8.34
C ALA A 7 -19.69 0.02 -7.00
N GLY A 8 -18.94 1.12 -6.98
CA GLY A 8 -18.47 1.77 -5.75
C GLY A 8 -19.61 2.33 -4.91
N TYR A 9 -20.64 2.88 -5.55
CA TYR A 9 -21.85 3.35 -4.87
C TYR A 9 -22.64 2.19 -4.28
N LEU A 10 -22.85 1.11 -5.05
CA LEU A 10 -23.53 -0.10 -4.57
C LEU A 10 -22.80 -0.75 -3.41
N ALA A 11 -21.46 -0.86 -3.49
CA ALA A 11 -20.66 -1.36 -2.37
C ALA A 11 -20.91 -0.56 -1.09
N ARG A 12 -20.96 0.77 -1.19
CA ARG A 12 -21.27 1.64 -0.03
C ARG A 12 -22.67 1.44 0.54
N LEU A 13 -23.67 1.20 -0.30
CA LEU A 13 -25.03 0.95 0.14
C LEU A 13 -25.16 -0.31 1.01
N VAL A 14 -24.32 -1.33 0.71
CA VAL A 14 -24.28 -2.57 1.50
C VAL A 14 -23.23 -2.53 2.63
N GLY A 15 -22.66 -1.35 2.93
CA GLY A 15 -21.70 -1.17 4.04
C GLY A 15 -20.25 -1.53 3.73
N LEU A 16 -19.93 -1.89 2.48
CA LEU A 16 -18.57 -2.25 2.06
C LEU A 16 -17.72 -1.02 1.69
N PRO A 17 -16.40 -1.11 1.76
CA PRO A 17 -15.49 -0.12 1.19
C PRO A 17 -15.70 0.06 -0.31
N SER A 18 -15.63 1.30 -0.82
CA SER A 18 -15.80 1.57 -2.27
C SER A 18 -14.78 0.87 -3.15
N ILE A 19 -13.59 0.57 -2.58
CA ILE A 19 -12.50 -0.18 -3.25
C ILE A 19 -12.99 -1.54 -3.76
N VAL A 20 -13.81 -2.24 -2.97
CA VAL A 20 -14.44 -3.51 -3.39
C VAL A 20 -15.26 -3.30 -4.66
N GLY A 21 -16.05 -2.23 -4.72
CA GLY A 21 -16.82 -1.88 -5.91
C GLY A 21 -15.93 -1.54 -7.11
N TYR A 22 -14.82 -0.85 -6.91
CA TYR A 22 -13.89 -0.51 -8.00
C TYR A 22 -13.21 -1.74 -8.58
N LEU A 23 -12.76 -2.67 -7.73
CA LEU A 23 -12.19 -3.97 -8.16
C LEU A 23 -13.25 -4.78 -8.92
N LEU A 24 -14.47 -4.89 -8.40
CA LEU A 24 -15.57 -5.59 -9.07
C LEU A 24 -15.96 -4.93 -10.40
N ALA A 25 -15.95 -3.60 -10.49
CA ALA A 25 -16.13 -2.89 -11.74
C ALA A 25 -15.05 -3.25 -12.76
N GLY A 26 -13.79 -3.38 -12.31
CA GLY A 26 -12.69 -3.85 -13.14
C GLY A 26 -12.92 -5.27 -13.67
N VAL A 27 -13.32 -6.19 -12.80
CA VAL A 27 -13.70 -7.55 -13.20
C VAL A 27 -14.81 -7.53 -14.25
N ALA A 28 -15.83 -6.70 -14.05
CA ALA A 28 -16.99 -6.64 -14.95
C ALA A 28 -16.66 -6.07 -16.34
N VAL A 29 -15.66 -5.17 -16.46
CA VAL A 29 -15.23 -4.59 -17.74
C VAL A 29 -13.91 -5.18 -18.24
N GLY A 30 -13.39 -6.19 -17.55
CA GLY A 30 -12.15 -6.86 -17.88
C GLY A 30 -12.31 -7.91 -18.97
N PRO A 31 -11.19 -8.43 -19.50
CA PRO A 31 -11.18 -9.36 -20.63
C PRO A 31 -11.77 -10.74 -20.30
N PHE A 32 -11.91 -11.07 -19.02
CA PHE A 32 -12.43 -12.38 -18.57
C PHE A 32 -13.96 -12.40 -18.40
N THR A 33 -14.63 -11.24 -18.54
CA THR A 33 -16.08 -11.13 -18.40
C THR A 33 -16.71 -10.74 -19.75
N PRO A 34 -17.72 -11.49 -20.25
CA PRO A 34 -18.38 -11.16 -21.51
C PRO A 34 -19.09 -9.81 -21.40
N GLY A 35 -18.93 -8.94 -22.40
CA GLY A 35 -19.60 -7.64 -22.45
C GLY A 35 -18.74 -6.52 -23.06
N LEU A 36 -18.84 -5.33 -22.49
CA LEU A 36 -18.01 -4.18 -22.86
C LEU A 36 -16.62 -4.39 -22.22
N VAL A 37 -15.63 -4.69 -23.03
CA VAL A 37 -14.24 -4.89 -22.57
C VAL A 37 -13.49 -3.58 -22.77
N ALA A 38 -12.94 -3.05 -21.68
CA ALA A 38 -11.99 -1.94 -21.73
C ALA A 38 -10.60 -2.46 -22.13
N ASP A 39 -9.78 -1.60 -22.76
CA ASP A 39 -8.40 -1.98 -23.10
C ASP A 39 -7.54 -2.09 -21.83
N PRO A 40 -7.02 -3.28 -21.50
CA PRO A 40 -6.20 -3.48 -20.31
C PRO A 40 -4.90 -2.67 -20.35
N HIS A 41 -4.31 -2.46 -21.53
CA HIS A 41 -3.06 -1.75 -21.68
C HIS A 41 -3.23 -0.25 -21.40
N GLU A 42 -4.28 0.38 -21.95
CA GLU A 42 -4.61 1.77 -21.62
C GLU A 42 -4.95 1.94 -20.14
N ALA A 43 -5.71 0.99 -19.57
CA ALA A 43 -6.05 1.00 -18.16
C ALA A 43 -4.79 0.90 -17.28
N GLN A 44 -3.81 0.09 -17.65
CA GLN A 44 -2.55 -0.06 -16.93
C GLN A 44 -1.70 1.21 -16.98
N GLN A 45 -1.59 1.87 -18.14
CA GLN A 45 -0.87 3.15 -18.25
C GLN A 45 -1.48 4.24 -17.36
N LEU A 46 -2.80 4.33 -17.30
CA LEU A 46 -3.50 5.25 -16.40
C LEU A 46 -3.32 4.85 -14.93
N ALA A 47 -3.23 3.55 -14.65
CA ALA A 47 -2.97 3.05 -13.31
C ALA A 47 -1.57 3.42 -12.80
N GLU A 48 -0.55 3.44 -13.65
CA GLU A 48 0.81 3.87 -13.28
C GLU A 48 0.85 5.34 -12.83
N ILE A 49 0.10 6.21 -13.52
CA ILE A 49 -0.09 7.60 -13.07
C ILE A 49 -0.82 7.62 -11.73
N GLY A 50 -1.84 6.76 -11.57
CA GLY A 50 -2.57 6.59 -10.32
C GLY A 50 -1.67 6.19 -9.16
N VAL A 51 -0.78 5.23 -9.37
CA VAL A 51 0.22 4.82 -8.37
C VAL A 51 1.15 5.97 -8.01
N ALA A 52 1.66 6.72 -8.98
CA ALA A 52 2.53 7.86 -8.72
C ALA A 52 1.81 8.93 -7.89
N LEU A 53 0.57 9.29 -8.25
CA LEU A 53 -0.22 10.26 -7.50
C LEU A 53 -0.61 9.77 -6.09
N LEU A 54 -0.96 8.48 -5.97
CA LEU A 54 -1.24 7.87 -4.68
C LEU A 54 -0.01 7.94 -3.77
N MET A 55 1.16 7.56 -4.26
CA MET A 55 2.42 7.61 -3.52
C MET A 55 2.85 9.03 -3.15
N PHE A 56 2.65 9.98 -4.05
CA PHE A 56 2.84 11.39 -3.76
C PHE A 56 1.90 11.87 -2.64
N GLY A 57 0.63 11.49 -2.70
CA GLY A 57 -0.35 11.78 -1.64
C GLY A 57 0.05 11.18 -0.30
N VAL A 58 0.52 9.93 -0.27
CA VAL A 58 1.07 9.30 0.96
C VAL A 58 2.26 10.09 1.48
N GLY A 59 3.20 10.47 0.60
CA GLY A 59 4.33 11.32 0.95
C GLY A 59 3.92 12.67 1.55
N LEU A 60 2.90 13.34 0.99
CA LEU A 60 2.35 14.59 1.53
C LEU A 60 1.77 14.45 2.94
N HIS A 61 1.20 13.29 3.25
CA HIS A 61 0.63 13.01 4.57
C HIS A 61 1.64 12.40 5.55
N PHE A 62 2.83 12.03 5.08
CA PHE A 62 3.84 11.45 5.93
C PHE A 62 4.32 12.45 6.97
N SER A 63 4.21 12.07 8.25
CA SER A 63 4.64 12.88 9.39
C SER A 63 5.58 12.08 10.27
N ILE A 64 6.85 12.49 10.29
CA ILE A 64 7.85 11.90 11.19
C ILE A 64 7.46 12.12 12.66
N LYS A 65 6.81 13.25 12.98
CA LYS A 65 6.41 13.57 14.35
C LYS A 65 5.34 12.62 14.90
N ASP A 66 4.37 12.24 14.05
CA ASP A 66 3.30 11.32 14.45
C ASP A 66 3.86 9.91 14.67
N LEU A 67 4.80 9.48 13.82
CA LEU A 67 5.50 8.20 13.98
C LEU A 67 6.34 8.17 15.27
N ILE A 68 7.02 9.28 15.63
CA ILE A 68 7.81 9.38 16.86
C ILE A 68 6.91 9.20 18.10
N GLY A 69 5.65 9.66 18.07
CA GLY A 69 4.71 9.52 19.20
C GLY A 69 4.40 8.07 19.60
N VAL A 70 4.40 7.15 18.64
CA VAL A 70 4.03 5.72 18.84
C VAL A 70 5.13 4.74 18.47
N HIS A 71 6.33 5.21 18.10
CA HIS A 71 7.42 4.42 17.53
C HIS A 71 7.83 3.21 18.38
N ARG A 72 7.75 3.31 19.74
CA ARG A 72 8.15 2.23 20.65
C ARG A 72 7.31 0.94 20.53
N VAL A 73 6.11 1.05 19.98
CA VAL A 73 5.20 -0.08 19.74
C VAL A 73 4.99 -0.32 18.26
N ALA A 74 4.69 0.74 17.51
CA ALA A 74 4.38 0.64 16.09
C ALA A 74 5.55 0.09 15.27
N VAL A 75 6.76 0.62 15.46
CA VAL A 75 7.94 0.20 14.67
C VAL A 75 8.34 -1.25 14.95
N PRO A 76 8.68 -1.67 16.20
CA PRO A 76 9.06 -3.05 16.44
C PRO A 76 7.91 -4.02 16.14
N GLY A 77 6.67 -3.60 16.39
CA GLY A 77 5.50 -4.40 16.09
C GLY A 77 5.33 -4.65 14.60
N ALA A 78 5.39 -3.60 13.79
CA ALA A 78 5.28 -3.72 12.33
C ALA A 78 6.43 -4.56 11.75
N VAL A 79 7.68 -4.35 12.20
CA VAL A 79 8.83 -5.14 11.72
C VAL A 79 8.62 -6.64 11.98
N VAL A 80 8.24 -7.00 13.21
CA VAL A 80 8.03 -8.41 13.57
C VAL A 80 6.83 -8.99 12.82
N GLN A 81 5.73 -8.24 12.70
CA GLN A 81 4.52 -8.69 11.99
C GLN A 81 4.81 -8.87 10.49
N ILE A 82 5.51 -7.92 9.83
CA ILE A 82 5.92 -8.04 8.43
C ILE A 82 6.78 -9.29 8.24
N ALA A 83 7.74 -9.53 9.12
CA ALA A 83 8.60 -10.72 9.05
C ALA A 83 7.79 -12.01 9.19
N ILE A 84 6.85 -12.07 10.13
CA ILE A 84 5.98 -13.24 10.34
C ILE A 84 5.07 -13.43 9.11
N ALA A 85 4.41 -12.38 8.62
CA ALA A 85 3.52 -12.48 7.48
C ALA A 85 4.27 -12.88 6.21
N THR A 86 5.47 -12.30 5.99
CA THR A 86 6.35 -12.67 4.88
C THR A 86 6.77 -14.13 4.97
N ALA A 87 7.17 -14.60 6.16
CA ALA A 87 7.55 -16.00 6.36
C ALA A 87 6.38 -16.97 6.13
N LEU A 88 5.18 -16.65 6.65
CA LEU A 88 3.97 -17.44 6.43
C LEU A 88 3.57 -17.50 4.96
N GLY A 89 3.57 -16.36 4.27
CA GLY A 89 3.27 -16.30 2.84
C GLY A 89 4.31 -17.03 1.99
N THR A 90 5.60 -16.90 2.34
CA THR A 90 6.68 -17.63 1.67
C THR A 90 6.53 -19.16 1.88
N ALA A 91 6.21 -19.59 3.08
CA ALA A 91 5.96 -20.99 3.38
C ALA A 91 4.74 -21.52 2.62
N ALA A 92 3.64 -20.75 2.54
CA ALA A 92 2.45 -21.11 1.79
C ALA A 92 2.74 -21.22 0.29
N GLY A 93 3.40 -20.23 -0.32
CA GLY A 93 3.78 -20.29 -1.74
C GLY A 93 4.68 -21.48 -2.06
N SER A 94 5.66 -21.76 -1.17
CA SER A 94 6.51 -22.95 -1.30
C SER A 94 5.72 -24.25 -1.18
N TRP A 95 4.71 -24.29 -0.31
CA TRP A 95 3.81 -25.44 -0.18
C TRP A 95 2.94 -25.65 -1.43
N PHE A 96 2.57 -24.57 -2.14
CA PHE A 96 1.88 -24.65 -3.44
C PHE A 96 2.82 -25.07 -4.57
N GLY A 97 4.12 -25.24 -4.32
CA GLY A 97 5.11 -25.59 -5.33
C GLY A 97 5.65 -24.39 -6.13
N TRP A 98 5.39 -23.16 -5.69
CA TRP A 98 5.91 -21.97 -6.33
C TRP A 98 7.42 -21.80 -6.07
N SER A 99 8.09 -21.09 -6.98
CA SER A 99 9.49 -20.77 -6.78
C SER A 99 9.69 -19.96 -5.50
N PHE A 100 10.89 -20.02 -4.91
CA PHE A 100 11.22 -19.21 -3.73
C PHE A 100 10.98 -17.70 -3.97
N ARG A 101 11.27 -17.21 -5.18
CA ARG A 101 11.01 -15.81 -5.59
C ARG A 101 9.53 -15.46 -5.51
N SER A 102 8.69 -16.27 -6.16
CA SER A 102 7.24 -16.05 -6.18
C SER A 102 6.64 -16.15 -4.79
N SER A 103 7.13 -17.12 -4.00
CA SER A 103 6.70 -17.32 -2.62
C SER A 103 7.09 -16.13 -1.72
N LEU A 104 8.30 -15.59 -1.89
CA LEU A 104 8.76 -14.41 -1.15
C LEU A 104 7.93 -13.16 -1.52
N VAL A 105 7.64 -12.97 -2.81
CA VAL A 105 6.77 -11.88 -3.28
C VAL A 105 5.37 -12.00 -2.71
N LEU A 106 4.79 -13.23 -2.69
CA LEU A 106 3.51 -13.46 -2.03
C LEU A 106 3.57 -13.02 -0.57
N GLY A 107 4.59 -13.46 0.17
CA GLY A 107 4.77 -13.10 1.58
C GLY A 107 4.90 -11.59 1.80
N LEU A 108 5.70 -10.91 0.99
CA LEU A 108 5.85 -9.45 1.03
C LEU A 108 4.53 -8.75 0.71
N ALA A 109 3.84 -9.16 -0.34
CA ALA A 109 2.58 -8.54 -0.75
C ALA A 109 1.49 -8.66 0.31
N ILE A 110 1.33 -9.84 0.94
CA ILE A 110 0.29 -10.03 1.97
C ILE A 110 0.67 -9.45 3.34
N SER A 111 1.92 -9.05 3.54
CA SER A 111 2.37 -8.48 4.82
C SER A 111 1.78 -7.10 5.09
N VAL A 112 1.39 -6.36 4.07
CA VAL A 112 0.95 -4.96 4.15
C VAL A 112 -0.57 -4.87 4.20
N ALA A 113 -1.09 -4.02 5.06
CA ALA A 113 -2.53 -3.77 5.22
C ALA A 113 -2.94 -2.41 4.61
N SER A 114 -4.25 -2.21 4.40
CA SER A 114 -4.76 -0.96 3.82
C SER A 114 -4.95 0.13 4.86
N THR A 115 -4.24 1.21 4.67
CA THR A 115 -4.38 2.45 5.46
C THR A 115 -5.76 3.06 5.28
N VAL A 116 -6.32 3.02 4.06
CA VAL A 116 -7.64 3.59 3.74
C VAL A 116 -8.75 2.83 4.47
N VAL A 117 -8.71 1.51 4.49
CA VAL A 117 -9.73 0.66 5.15
C VAL A 117 -9.69 0.89 6.67
N LEU A 118 -8.50 0.86 7.28
CA LEU A 118 -8.37 1.10 8.73
C LEU A 118 -8.83 2.50 9.11
N LEU A 119 -8.34 3.55 8.43
CA LEU A 119 -8.73 4.93 8.75
C LEU A 119 -10.23 5.14 8.66
N ARG A 120 -10.89 4.52 7.66
CA ARG A 120 -12.34 4.57 7.53
C ARG A 120 -13.03 3.89 8.70
N ALA A 121 -12.57 2.70 9.11
CA ALA A 121 -13.12 1.96 10.25
C ALA A 121 -12.96 2.74 11.57
N LEU A 122 -11.78 3.33 11.80
CA LEU A 122 -11.51 4.16 12.97
C LEU A 122 -12.35 5.45 12.99
N ARG A 123 -12.48 6.15 11.85
CA ARG A 123 -13.30 7.36 11.73
C ARG A 123 -14.77 7.06 12.00
N HIS A 124 -15.30 5.97 11.48
CA HIS A 124 -16.69 5.56 11.71
C HIS A 124 -16.98 5.34 13.21
N ARG A 125 -15.97 4.96 13.99
CA ARG A 125 -16.08 4.77 15.46
C ARG A 125 -15.60 5.97 16.29
N GLY A 126 -15.16 7.06 15.66
CA GLY A 126 -14.56 8.20 16.38
C GLY A 126 -13.33 7.83 17.18
N ALA A 127 -12.56 6.81 16.74
CA ALA A 127 -11.45 6.22 17.46
C ALA A 127 -10.06 6.61 16.93
N THR A 128 -9.97 7.50 15.95
CA THR A 128 -8.69 7.94 15.36
C THR A 128 -7.72 8.54 16.38
N ASP A 129 -8.21 9.33 17.32
CA ASP A 129 -7.39 9.99 18.35
C ASP A 129 -7.17 9.14 19.60
N SER A 130 -7.79 7.98 19.69
CA SER A 130 -7.61 7.02 20.79
C SER A 130 -6.20 6.41 20.77
N GLU A 131 -5.71 5.91 21.92
CA GLU A 131 -4.42 5.19 21.96
C GLU A 131 -4.40 4.00 20.98
N PRO A 132 -5.44 3.11 20.94
CA PRO A 132 -5.50 2.04 19.94
C PRO A 132 -5.43 2.54 18.49
N GLY A 133 -6.16 3.62 18.17
CA GLY A 133 -6.17 4.22 16.84
C GLY A 133 -4.80 4.77 16.43
N LYS A 134 -4.16 5.54 17.31
CA LYS A 134 -2.82 6.11 17.07
C LYS A 134 -1.76 5.02 16.86
N VAL A 135 -1.79 3.95 17.65
CA VAL A 135 -0.86 2.81 17.48
C VAL A 135 -1.11 2.12 16.15
N ALA A 136 -2.37 1.84 15.80
CA ALA A 136 -2.71 1.20 14.54
C ALA A 136 -2.32 2.06 13.32
N ILE A 137 -2.57 3.37 13.36
CA ILE A 137 -2.16 4.31 12.30
C ILE A 137 -0.63 4.36 12.18
N GLY A 138 0.09 4.49 13.28
CA GLY A 138 1.56 4.51 13.26
C GLY A 138 2.17 3.19 12.76
N TRP A 139 1.51 2.06 13.02
CA TRP A 139 1.90 0.76 12.48
C TRP A 139 1.79 0.72 10.97
N LEU A 140 0.66 1.16 10.41
CA LEU A 140 0.46 1.22 8.96
C LEU A 140 1.39 2.21 8.26
N ILE A 141 1.65 3.38 8.87
CA ILE A 141 2.65 4.32 8.33
C ILE A 141 4.02 3.63 8.17
N PHE A 142 4.38 2.76 9.11
CA PHE A 142 5.61 2.00 9.01
C PHE A 142 5.54 0.91 7.94
N GLU A 143 4.40 0.22 7.80
CA GLU A 143 4.17 -0.76 6.71
C GLU A 143 4.26 -0.08 5.34
N ASP A 144 3.67 1.11 5.19
CA ASP A 144 3.74 1.90 3.95
C ASP A 144 5.20 2.27 3.61
N LEU A 145 5.95 2.74 4.61
CA LEU A 145 7.38 3.04 4.43
C LEU A 145 8.20 1.78 4.09
N PHE A 146 7.89 0.65 4.74
CA PHE A 146 8.53 -0.63 4.42
C PHE A 146 8.24 -1.04 2.98
N THR A 147 7.02 -0.85 2.49
CA THR A 147 6.65 -1.17 1.09
C THR A 147 7.48 -0.36 0.09
N VAL A 148 7.72 0.91 0.37
CA VAL A 148 8.60 1.75 -0.47
C VAL A 148 10.01 1.15 -0.53
N VAL A 149 10.56 0.70 0.61
CA VAL A 149 11.86 0.01 0.66
C VAL A 149 11.82 -1.32 -0.09
N ALA A 150 10.75 -2.10 0.08
CA ALA A 150 10.57 -3.38 -0.63
C ALA A 150 10.55 -3.18 -2.16
N LEU A 151 9.86 -2.14 -2.66
CA LEU A 151 9.83 -1.80 -4.09
C LEU A 151 11.21 -1.44 -4.66
N VAL A 152 12.08 -0.84 -3.84
CA VAL A 152 13.49 -0.58 -4.22
C VAL A 152 14.29 -1.87 -4.29
N LEU A 153 14.02 -2.81 -3.39
CA LEU A 153 14.76 -4.07 -3.31
C LEU A 153 14.30 -5.11 -4.33
N LEU A 154 13.06 -5.04 -4.81
CA LEU A 154 12.51 -6.02 -5.75
C LEU A 154 13.37 -6.22 -7.01
N PRO A 155 13.82 -5.18 -7.76
CA PRO A 155 14.67 -5.37 -8.93
C PRO A 155 16.00 -6.03 -8.59
N VAL A 156 16.55 -5.73 -7.41
CA VAL A 156 17.80 -6.31 -6.92
C VAL A 156 17.64 -7.79 -6.60
N ILE A 157 16.52 -8.14 -5.91
CA ILE A 157 16.19 -9.53 -5.62
C ILE A 157 15.95 -10.29 -6.94
N ALA A 158 15.29 -9.68 -7.92
CA ALA A 158 15.08 -10.25 -9.24
C ALA A 158 16.41 -10.62 -9.91
N SER A 159 17.34 -9.67 -10.00
CA SER A 159 18.65 -9.87 -10.63
C SER A 159 19.55 -10.83 -9.86
N ALA A 160 19.51 -10.79 -8.52
CA ALA A 160 20.33 -11.68 -7.68
C ALA A 160 19.89 -13.15 -7.72
N THR A 161 18.62 -13.38 -8.05
CA THR A 161 18.02 -14.72 -8.09
C THR A 161 17.81 -15.25 -9.51
N ASP A 162 18.26 -14.54 -10.55
CA ASP A 162 18.15 -15.00 -11.94
C ASP A 162 19.13 -16.17 -12.20
N THR A 163 18.56 -17.38 -12.35
CA THR A 163 19.32 -18.63 -12.55
C THR A 163 20.04 -18.70 -13.89
N GLN A 164 19.67 -17.89 -14.87
CA GLN A 164 20.38 -17.83 -16.16
C GLN A 164 21.75 -17.17 -16.04
N HIS A 165 21.98 -16.39 -15.01
CA HIS A 165 23.28 -15.77 -14.68
C HIS A 165 23.91 -16.37 -13.41
N ALA A 166 23.34 -17.40 -12.80
CA ALA A 166 23.79 -18.03 -11.56
C ALA A 166 25.20 -18.69 -11.64
N GLY A 167 25.77 -18.77 -12.83
CA GLY A 167 27.15 -19.29 -13.03
C GLY A 167 28.26 -18.26 -12.80
N THR A 168 27.98 -16.97 -12.64
CA THR A 168 29.00 -15.90 -12.60
C THR A 168 28.86 -14.90 -11.45
N THR A 169 27.72 -14.85 -10.74
CA THR A 169 27.56 -13.94 -9.60
C THR A 169 28.02 -14.59 -8.30
N SER A 170 29.21 -14.20 -7.85
CA SER A 170 29.67 -14.54 -6.50
C SER A 170 28.80 -13.80 -5.45
N LEU A 171 28.75 -14.30 -4.21
CA LEU A 171 28.10 -13.60 -3.07
C LEU A 171 28.54 -12.13 -2.97
N VAL A 172 29.78 -11.83 -3.36
CA VAL A 172 30.31 -10.47 -3.43
C VAL A 172 29.65 -9.65 -4.54
N GLY A 173 29.40 -10.24 -5.72
CA GLY A 173 28.69 -9.57 -6.82
C GLY A 173 27.25 -9.21 -6.47
N THR A 174 26.52 -10.15 -5.85
CA THR A 174 25.16 -9.89 -5.34
C THR A 174 25.14 -8.79 -4.28
N GLY A 175 26.11 -8.81 -3.34
CA GLY A 175 26.25 -7.76 -2.33
C GLY A 175 26.53 -6.38 -2.93
N LEU A 176 27.34 -6.31 -3.98
CA LEU A 176 27.60 -5.06 -4.70
C LEU A 176 26.37 -4.53 -5.43
N MET A 177 25.58 -5.41 -6.06
CA MET A 177 24.30 -5.00 -6.71
C MET A 177 23.29 -4.45 -5.70
N ILE A 178 23.11 -5.13 -4.57
CA ILE A 178 22.28 -4.64 -3.45
C ILE A 178 22.79 -3.29 -2.96
N GLY A 179 24.11 -3.19 -2.72
CA GLY A 179 24.74 -1.95 -2.27
C GLY A 179 24.57 -0.81 -3.27
N ALA A 180 24.69 -1.08 -4.57
CA ALA A 180 24.50 -0.07 -5.62
C ALA A 180 23.04 0.41 -5.70
N ALA A 181 22.05 -0.49 -5.64
CA ALA A 181 20.63 -0.11 -5.68
C ALA A 181 20.22 0.69 -4.44
N LEU A 182 20.63 0.24 -3.25
CA LEU A 182 20.41 1.00 -2.02
C LEU A 182 21.16 2.33 -2.06
N GLY A 183 22.38 2.36 -2.60
CA GLY A 183 23.14 3.59 -2.80
C GLY A 183 22.44 4.59 -3.70
N LYS A 184 21.88 4.15 -4.82
CA LYS A 184 21.05 4.99 -5.72
C LYS A 184 19.81 5.54 -5.00
N ALA A 185 19.10 4.70 -4.26
CA ALA A 185 17.92 5.11 -3.50
C ALA A 185 18.27 6.11 -2.38
N VAL A 186 19.34 5.87 -1.64
CA VAL A 186 19.86 6.79 -0.61
C VAL A 186 20.35 8.10 -1.24
N LEU A 187 21.01 8.05 -2.38
CA LEU A 187 21.46 9.24 -3.11
C LEU A 187 20.26 10.07 -3.57
N LEU A 188 19.21 9.42 -4.14
CA LEU A 188 17.98 10.10 -4.49
C LEU A 188 17.32 10.72 -3.28
N ALA A 189 17.18 9.98 -2.17
CA ALA A 189 16.59 10.49 -0.94
C ALA A 189 17.40 11.68 -0.39
N ALA A 190 18.73 11.59 -0.36
CA ALA A 190 19.59 12.69 0.05
C ALA A 190 19.45 13.92 -0.88
N LEU A 191 19.42 13.70 -2.20
CA LEU A 191 19.17 14.77 -3.18
C LEU A 191 17.83 15.44 -2.94
N MET A 192 16.77 14.66 -2.73
CA MET A 192 15.43 15.19 -2.46
C MET A 192 15.37 15.93 -1.12
N LEU A 193 16.02 15.43 -0.07
CA LEU A 193 16.05 16.09 1.24
C LEU A 193 16.92 17.36 1.24
N VAL A 194 18.01 17.42 0.48
CA VAL A 194 18.94 18.57 0.47
C VAL A 194 18.55 19.61 -0.57
N VAL A 195 18.34 19.18 -1.81
CA VAL A 195 18.03 20.06 -2.94
C VAL A 195 16.52 20.20 -3.11
N GLY A 196 15.80 19.07 -3.16
CA GLY A 196 14.36 19.03 -3.35
C GLY A 196 13.61 19.83 -2.28
N SER A 197 14.01 19.72 -1.00
CA SER A 197 13.40 20.47 0.11
C SER A 197 13.55 22.00 0.02
N ARG A 198 14.45 22.49 -0.81
CA ARG A 198 14.62 23.92 -1.08
C ARG A 198 13.98 24.35 -2.39
N VAL A 199 14.24 23.57 -3.44
CA VAL A 199 13.83 23.91 -4.83
C VAL A 199 12.32 23.76 -5.00
N LEU A 200 11.73 22.64 -4.57
CA LEU A 200 10.29 22.39 -4.76
C LEU A 200 9.42 23.43 -4.04
N PRO A 201 9.60 23.67 -2.72
CA PRO A 201 8.82 24.71 -2.05
C PRO A 201 9.06 26.11 -2.63
N TRP A 202 10.28 26.42 -3.05
CA TRP A 202 10.59 27.71 -3.66
C TRP A 202 9.85 27.89 -5.00
N VAL A 203 9.90 26.90 -5.91
CA VAL A 203 9.18 26.93 -7.19
C VAL A 203 7.67 27.06 -6.95
N LEU A 204 7.12 26.20 -6.10
CA LEU A 204 5.67 26.15 -5.86
C LEU A 204 5.18 27.42 -5.16
N THR A 205 5.94 27.99 -4.23
CA THR A 205 5.60 29.27 -3.60
C THR A 205 5.64 30.42 -4.61
N ARG A 206 6.57 30.37 -5.57
CA ARG A 206 6.64 31.37 -6.65
C ARG A 206 5.40 31.31 -7.54
N VAL A 207 5.00 30.10 -7.94
CA VAL A 207 3.79 29.87 -8.73
C VAL A 207 2.53 30.25 -7.95
N GLU A 208 2.50 29.97 -6.65
CA GLU A 208 1.41 30.39 -5.76
C GLU A 208 1.21 31.91 -5.78
N GLY A 209 2.31 32.68 -5.81
CA GLY A 209 2.31 34.14 -5.85
C GLY A 209 1.68 34.74 -7.10
N GLU A 210 1.60 34.00 -8.22
CA GLU A 210 0.91 34.43 -9.45
C GLU A 210 -0.63 34.41 -9.32
N GLY A 211 -1.18 33.82 -8.25
CA GLY A 211 -2.62 33.82 -7.95
C GLY A 211 -3.46 32.88 -8.83
N SER A 212 -2.87 32.15 -9.80
CA SER A 212 -3.59 31.18 -10.63
C SER A 212 -3.63 29.80 -9.94
N ARG A 213 -4.84 29.33 -9.63
CA ARG A 213 -5.06 28.00 -9.08
C ARG A 213 -4.69 26.91 -10.08
N GLU A 214 -5.04 27.08 -11.35
CA GLU A 214 -4.74 26.11 -12.40
C GLU A 214 -3.24 25.89 -12.54
N LEU A 215 -2.47 27.00 -12.59
CA LEU A 215 -1.02 26.95 -12.72
C LEU A 215 -0.37 26.29 -11.49
N PHE A 216 -0.89 26.54 -10.29
CA PHE A 216 -0.40 25.91 -9.06
C PHE A 216 -0.67 24.40 -9.06
N THR A 217 -1.90 23.98 -9.37
CA THR A 217 -2.26 22.54 -9.47
C THR A 217 -1.40 21.84 -10.52
N LEU A 218 -1.19 22.47 -11.68
CA LEU A 218 -0.32 21.93 -12.74
C LEU A 218 1.14 21.81 -12.28
N ALA A 219 1.65 22.79 -11.52
CA ALA A 219 3.01 22.74 -10.99
C ALA A 219 3.19 21.62 -9.96
N VAL A 220 2.20 21.39 -9.08
CA VAL A 220 2.21 20.28 -8.13
C VAL A 220 2.16 18.93 -8.86
N LEU A 221 1.29 18.81 -9.88
CA LEU A 221 1.18 17.60 -10.69
C LEU A 221 2.48 17.33 -11.47
N ALA A 222 3.06 18.36 -12.08
CA ALA A 222 4.33 18.27 -12.78
C ALA A 222 5.48 17.87 -11.83
N ALA A 223 5.48 18.36 -10.59
CA ALA A 223 6.45 17.95 -9.58
C ALA A 223 6.25 16.47 -9.19
N ALA A 224 5.01 16.04 -8.92
CA ALA A 224 4.71 14.67 -8.53
C ALA A 224 5.12 13.67 -9.63
N ILE A 225 4.59 13.84 -10.83
CA ILE A 225 4.81 12.92 -11.96
C ILE A 225 6.23 13.09 -12.53
N GLY A 226 6.70 14.33 -12.71
CA GLY A 226 8.01 14.62 -13.29
C GLY A 226 9.15 14.06 -12.45
N ILE A 227 9.09 14.20 -11.10
CA ILE A 227 10.10 13.65 -10.20
C ILE A 227 10.00 12.11 -10.18
N ALA A 228 8.79 11.53 -10.20
CA ALA A 228 8.61 10.10 -10.27
C ALA A 228 9.32 9.51 -11.50
N PHE A 229 9.02 10.05 -12.69
CA PHE A 229 9.65 9.61 -13.93
C PHE A 229 11.16 9.90 -13.99
N ALA A 230 11.59 11.09 -13.57
CA ALA A 230 13.02 11.43 -13.53
C ALA A 230 13.79 10.49 -12.59
N SER A 231 13.21 10.15 -11.44
CA SER A 231 13.80 9.19 -10.49
C SER A 231 13.96 7.81 -11.10
N ALA A 232 12.95 7.32 -11.82
CA ALA A 232 13.00 6.04 -12.49
C ALA A 232 14.06 6.01 -13.60
N GLN A 233 14.13 7.06 -14.42
CA GLN A 233 15.07 7.13 -15.55
C GLN A 233 16.52 7.38 -15.12
N ILE A 234 16.76 8.21 -14.12
CA ILE A 234 18.12 8.64 -13.72
C ILE A 234 18.72 7.70 -12.68
N PHE A 235 17.91 7.27 -11.71
CA PHE A 235 18.38 6.46 -10.56
C PHE A 235 17.98 4.99 -10.67
N ASP A 236 17.20 4.62 -11.69
CA ASP A 236 16.74 3.24 -11.88
C ASP A 236 15.99 2.72 -10.63
N VAL A 237 15.14 3.57 -10.07
CA VAL A 237 14.27 3.27 -8.93
C VAL A 237 12.80 3.25 -9.37
N SER A 238 11.92 2.71 -8.52
CA SER A 238 10.49 2.68 -8.85
C SER A 238 9.87 4.08 -8.95
N LEU A 239 8.92 4.28 -9.87
CA LEU A 239 8.08 5.49 -9.96
C LEU A 239 7.46 5.85 -8.60
N ALA A 240 7.02 4.84 -7.87
CA ALA A 240 6.41 4.96 -6.55
C ALA A 240 7.33 5.65 -5.55
N LEU A 241 8.61 5.27 -5.50
CA LEU A 241 9.60 5.88 -4.59
C LEU A 241 9.82 7.35 -4.93
N GLY A 242 10.01 7.67 -6.22
CA GLY A 242 10.24 9.05 -6.65
C GLY A 242 9.06 9.96 -6.29
N ALA A 243 7.83 9.51 -6.57
CA ALA A 243 6.61 10.22 -6.21
C ALA A 243 6.46 10.41 -4.68
N PHE A 244 6.69 9.35 -3.90
CA PHE A 244 6.67 9.42 -2.44
C PHE A 244 7.66 10.46 -1.90
N LEU A 245 8.90 10.46 -2.36
CA LEU A 245 9.91 11.41 -1.92
C LEU A 245 9.55 12.85 -2.29
N ALA A 246 8.96 13.08 -3.48
CA ALA A 246 8.46 14.39 -3.85
C ALA A 246 7.37 14.88 -2.89
N GLY A 247 6.41 14.03 -2.56
CA GLY A 247 5.38 14.33 -1.57
C GLY A 247 5.94 14.57 -0.18
N ALA A 248 6.85 13.71 0.29
CA ALA A 248 7.49 13.82 1.60
C ALA A 248 8.30 15.12 1.77
N VAL A 249 8.94 15.59 0.71
CA VAL A 249 9.65 16.88 0.71
C VAL A 249 8.68 18.06 0.83
N ILE A 250 7.55 18.01 0.14
CA ILE A 250 6.54 19.07 0.21
C ILE A 250 5.79 19.03 1.54
N SER A 251 5.66 17.85 2.18
CA SER A 251 4.96 17.69 3.46
C SER A 251 5.51 18.56 4.59
N GLU A 252 6.80 18.89 4.58
CA GLU A 252 7.47 19.75 5.57
C GLU A 252 7.42 21.24 5.19
N SER A 253 6.74 21.61 4.09
CA SER A 253 6.66 22.98 3.59
C SER A 253 5.35 23.68 3.97
N ARG A 254 5.34 25.02 3.89
CA ARG A 254 4.14 25.84 4.16
C ARG A 254 3.02 25.62 3.15
N ILE A 255 3.35 25.13 1.95
CA ILE A 255 2.40 24.91 0.86
C ILE A 255 1.75 23.51 0.90
N ARG A 256 2.11 22.67 1.89
CA ARG A 256 1.60 21.31 2.07
C ARG A 256 0.07 21.22 1.94
N ASP A 257 -0.64 21.99 2.76
CA ASP A 257 -2.10 21.88 2.85
C ASP A 257 -2.77 22.29 1.55
N ARG A 258 -2.23 23.31 0.86
CA ARG A 258 -2.73 23.73 -0.44
C ARG A 258 -2.41 22.71 -1.52
N ALA A 259 -1.17 22.21 -1.57
CA ALA A 259 -0.79 21.16 -2.50
C ALA A 259 -1.65 19.89 -2.32
N ALA A 260 -1.89 19.50 -1.06
CA ALA A 260 -2.79 18.39 -0.74
C ALA A 260 -4.23 18.66 -1.21
N ALA A 261 -4.79 19.83 -0.91
CA ALA A 261 -6.16 20.18 -1.31
C ALA A 261 -6.37 20.16 -2.83
N ASP A 262 -5.38 20.58 -3.60
CA ASP A 262 -5.48 20.64 -5.05
C ASP A 262 -5.18 19.29 -5.74
N ILE A 263 -4.31 18.43 -5.16
CA ILE A 263 -3.93 17.17 -5.78
C ILE A 263 -4.81 15.99 -5.35
N LEU A 264 -5.35 15.98 -4.14
CA LEU A 264 -6.15 14.88 -3.61
C LEU A 264 -7.34 14.49 -4.51
N PRO A 265 -8.12 15.43 -5.09
CA PRO A 265 -9.21 15.05 -5.98
C PRO A 265 -8.74 14.31 -7.24
N LEU A 266 -7.55 14.66 -7.77
CA LEU A 266 -6.95 13.94 -8.88
C LEU A 266 -6.45 12.58 -8.44
N THR A 267 -5.78 12.50 -7.29
CA THR A 267 -5.35 11.23 -6.68
C THR A 267 -6.53 10.28 -6.52
N ASP A 268 -7.67 10.76 -6.01
CA ASP A 268 -8.87 9.94 -5.84
C ASP A 268 -9.34 9.35 -7.17
N VAL A 269 -9.42 10.17 -8.24
CA VAL A 269 -9.87 9.72 -9.57
C VAL A 269 -8.91 8.69 -10.16
N PHE A 270 -7.60 8.95 -10.10
CA PHE A 270 -6.61 8.01 -10.63
C PHE A 270 -6.45 6.76 -9.79
N THR A 271 -6.69 6.84 -8.48
CA THR A 271 -6.76 5.67 -7.59
C THR A 271 -7.91 4.76 -7.97
N VAL A 272 -9.08 5.30 -8.34
CA VAL A 272 -10.20 4.51 -8.87
C VAL A 272 -9.78 3.79 -10.15
N LEU A 273 -9.10 4.47 -11.07
CA LEU A 273 -8.58 3.84 -12.31
C LEU A 273 -7.59 2.72 -12.02
N PHE A 274 -6.69 2.92 -11.05
CA PHE A 274 -5.77 1.88 -10.59
C PHE A 274 -6.52 0.63 -10.09
N PHE A 275 -7.51 0.78 -9.20
CA PHE A 275 -8.26 -0.37 -8.71
C PHE A 275 -9.09 -1.05 -9.80
N VAL A 276 -9.66 -0.29 -10.73
CA VAL A 276 -10.34 -0.86 -11.90
C VAL A 276 -9.36 -1.65 -12.76
N SER A 277 -8.17 -1.11 -13.04
CA SER A 277 -7.13 -1.82 -13.80
C SER A 277 -6.71 -3.12 -13.13
N VAL A 278 -6.45 -3.09 -11.81
CA VAL A 278 -6.16 -4.30 -11.03
C VAL A 278 -7.30 -5.32 -11.13
N GLY A 279 -8.54 -4.85 -11.00
CA GLY A 279 -9.72 -5.72 -11.13
C GLY A 279 -9.86 -6.35 -12.53
N MET A 280 -9.49 -5.63 -13.60
CA MET A 280 -9.52 -6.16 -14.97
C MET A 280 -8.57 -7.35 -15.18
N LEU A 281 -7.50 -7.44 -14.39
CA LEU A 281 -6.54 -8.54 -14.46
C LEU A 281 -7.01 -9.78 -13.70
N LEU A 282 -8.09 -9.69 -12.92
CA LEU A 282 -8.64 -10.83 -12.18
C LEU A 282 -9.54 -11.68 -13.09
N ASP A 283 -9.15 -12.94 -13.31
CA ASP A 283 -10.03 -13.96 -13.85
C ASP A 283 -10.90 -14.53 -12.71
N PRO A 284 -12.24 -14.36 -12.73
CA PRO A 284 -13.09 -14.93 -11.70
C PRO A 284 -12.99 -16.44 -11.56
N ALA A 285 -12.58 -17.15 -12.63
CA ALA A 285 -12.40 -18.58 -12.61
C ALA A 285 -11.29 -19.04 -11.64
N ILE A 286 -10.35 -18.15 -11.24
CA ILE A 286 -9.30 -18.45 -10.26
C ILE A 286 -9.88 -18.94 -8.93
N ILE A 287 -11.05 -18.42 -8.54
CA ILE A 287 -11.69 -18.81 -7.27
C ILE A 287 -12.10 -20.29 -7.30
N ALA A 288 -12.51 -20.78 -8.45
CA ALA A 288 -12.90 -22.19 -8.63
C ALA A 288 -11.71 -23.10 -8.92
N SER A 289 -10.69 -22.60 -9.63
CA SER A 289 -9.51 -23.38 -10.02
C SER A 289 -8.46 -23.51 -8.92
N HIS A 290 -8.31 -22.49 -8.06
CA HIS A 290 -7.28 -22.40 -7.00
C HIS A 290 -7.87 -22.12 -5.60
N PRO A 291 -8.92 -22.85 -5.17
CA PRO A 291 -9.59 -22.59 -3.89
C PRO A 291 -8.69 -22.83 -2.68
N LYS A 292 -7.74 -23.78 -2.78
CA LYS A 292 -6.82 -24.11 -1.68
C LYS A 292 -5.84 -22.99 -1.42
N GLU A 293 -5.25 -22.44 -2.48
CA GLU A 293 -4.32 -21.31 -2.44
C GLU A 293 -5.00 -20.07 -1.87
N ILE A 294 -6.19 -19.74 -2.38
CA ILE A 294 -6.98 -18.58 -1.92
C ILE A 294 -7.38 -18.75 -0.46
N LEU A 295 -7.89 -19.90 -0.04
CA LEU A 295 -8.30 -20.13 1.35
C LEU A 295 -7.11 -20.12 2.32
N ALA A 296 -5.98 -20.71 1.92
CA ALA A 296 -4.78 -20.73 2.76
C ALA A 296 -4.21 -19.32 2.93
N VAL A 297 -4.08 -18.54 1.84
CA VAL A 297 -3.59 -17.17 1.90
C VAL A 297 -4.57 -16.26 2.64
N LEU A 298 -5.88 -16.42 2.43
CA LEU A 298 -6.92 -15.71 3.17
C LEU A 298 -6.84 -16.01 4.68
N ALA A 299 -6.63 -17.27 5.06
CA ALA A 299 -6.45 -17.65 6.45
C ALA A 299 -5.18 -17.01 7.07
N ILE A 300 -4.08 -16.94 6.33
CA ILE A 300 -2.86 -16.24 6.78
C ILE A 300 -3.15 -14.75 6.99
N VAL A 301 -3.84 -14.11 6.06
CA VAL A 301 -4.15 -12.68 6.12
C VAL A 301 -5.11 -12.37 7.27
N VAL A 302 -6.23 -13.09 7.35
CA VAL A 302 -7.29 -12.79 8.33
C VAL A 302 -6.93 -13.31 9.72
N LEU A 303 -6.37 -14.50 9.84
CA LEU A 303 -6.07 -15.12 11.14
C LEU A 303 -4.61 -14.97 11.53
N GLY A 304 -3.68 -15.27 10.62
CA GLY A 304 -2.24 -15.28 10.89
C GLY A 304 -1.70 -13.89 11.25
N LYS A 305 -1.98 -12.89 10.40
CA LYS A 305 -1.56 -11.50 10.64
C LYS A 305 -2.21 -10.91 11.89
N SER A 306 -3.53 -11.11 12.04
CA SER A 306 -4.28 -10.60 13.18
C SER A 306 -3.79 -11.19 14.51
N LEU A 307 -3.58 -12.51 14.55
CA LEU A 307 -3.04 -13.18 15.74
C LEU A 307 -1.63 -12.69 16.04
N ALA A 308 -0.75 -12.61 15.04
CA ALA A 308 0.60 -12.09 15.19
C ALA A 308 0.58 -10.67 15.78
N ALA A 309 -0.21 -9.77 15.19
CA ALA A 309 -0.33 -8.39 15.66
C ALA A 309 -0.84 -8.30 17.10
N PHE A 310 -1.89 -9.06 17.41
CA PHE A 310 -2.43 -9.12 18.78
C PHE A 310 -1.38 -9.59 19.80
N VAL A 311 -0.70 -10.71 19.50
CA VAL A 311 0.33 -11.27 20.39
C VAL A 311 1.50 -10.30 20.58
N ILE A 312 1.96 -9.67 19.51
CA ILE A 312 3.05 -8.69 19.55
C ILE A 312 2.67 -7.49 20.44
N VAL A 313 1.48 -6.92 20.28
CA VAL A 313 1.02 -5.77 21.08
C VAL A 313 0.94 -6.14 22.55
N VAL A 314 0.42 -7.33 22.88
CA VAL A 314 0.35 -7.84 24.26
C VAL A 314 1.75 -8.11 24.82
N ALA A 315 2.66 -8.68 24.03
CA ALA A 315 4.06 -8.89 24.41
C ALA A 315 4.81 -7.58 24.68
N LEU A 316 4.45 -6.52 23.95
CA LEU A 316 4.94 -5.14 24.18
C LEU A 316 4.24 -4.46 25.37
N ARG A 317 3.53 -5.22 26.20
CA ARG A 317 2.85 -4.77 27.42
C ARG A 317 1.80 -3.68 27.20
N ARG A 318 1.14 -3.68 26.06
CA ARG A 318 -0.02 -2.83 25.81
C ARG A 318 -1.33 -3.56 26.15
N SER A 319 -2.39 -2.78 26.26
CA SER A 319 -3.71 -3.34 26.62
C SER A 319 -4.23 -4.26 25.51
N ARG A 320 -5.07 -5.22 25.91
CA ARG A 320 -5.73 -6.14 24.96
C ARG A 320 -6.62 -5.39 23.97
N ASP A 321 -7.11 -4.21 24.33
CA ASP A 321 -7.94 -3.39 23.43
C ASP A 321 -7.10 -2.77 22.31
N VAL A 322 -5.87 -2.30 22.62
CA VAL A 322 -4.90 -1.90 21.60
C VAL A 322 -4.61 -3.08 20.68
N GLY A 323 -4.35 -4.27 21.25
CA GLY A 323 -4.08 -5.48 20.49
C GLY A 323 -5.22 -5.87 19.55
N ARG A 324 -6.48 -5.81 20.01
CA ARG A 324 -7.66 -6.12 19.21
C ARG A 324 -7.87 -5.11 18.06
N THR A 325 -7.70 -3.82 18.34
CA THR A 325 -7.87 -2.77 17.32
C THR A 325 -6.79 -2.88 16.24
N VAL A 326 -5.52 -3.08 16.63
CA VAL A 326 -4.42 -3.28 15.67
C VAL A 326 -4.65 -4.57 14.86
N ALA A 327 -5.00 -5.69 15.53
CA ALA A 327 -5.27 -6.96 14.86
C ALA A 327 -6.36 -6.83 13.80
N ALA A 328 -7.52 -6.26 14.16
CA ALA A 328 -8.63 -6.06 13.23
C ALA A 328 -8.31 -5.06 12.10
N GLY A 329 -7.42 -4.09 12.36
CA GLY A 329 -6.94 -3.17 11.34
C GLY A 329 -6.05 -3.83 10.30
N LEU A 330 -5.33 -4.91 10.66
CA LEU A 330 -4.33 -5.56 9.82
C LEU A 330 -4.84 -6.82 9.10
N GLU A 331 -6.07 -7.26 9.33
CA GLU A 331 -6.66 -8.50 8.81
C GLU A 331 -7.08 -8.46 7.33
N GLN A 332 -6.53 -7.54 6.57
CA GLN A 332 -6.84 -7.36 5.15
C GLN A 332 -5.58 -6.97 4.37
N ILE A 333 -5.64 -7.16 3.05
CA ILE A 333 -4.58 -6.77 2.12
C ILE A 333 -4.81 -5.32 1.68
N GLY A 334 -3.71 -4.55 1.60
CA GLY A 334 -3.74 -3.14 1.23
C GLY A 334 -3.52 -2.88 -0.26
N GLU A 335 -3.71 -1.62 -0.64
CA GLU A 335 -3.43 -1.11 -1.99
C GLU A 335 -1.95 -1.25 -2.39
N PHE A 336 -1.06 -1.14 -1.44
CA PHE A 336 0.38 -1.32 -1.66
C PHE A 336 0.76 -2.74 -2.08
N SER A 337 0.00 -3.73 -1.65
CA SER A 337 0.20 -5.13 -2.04
C SER A 337 0.03 -5.32 -3.55
N PHE A 338 -0.93 -4.60 -4.16
CA PHE A 338 -1.10 -4.63 -5.62
C PHE A 338 0.09 -3.96 -6.33
N ILE A 339 0.64 -2.88 -5.76
CA ILE A 339 1.80 -2.20 -6.33
C ILE A 339 3.03 -3.12 -6.29
N VAL A 340 3.25 -3.79 -5.15
CA VAL A 340 4.33 -4.79 -5.01
C VAL A 340 4.12 -5.96 -5.98
N ALA A 341 2.90 -6.48 -6.07
CA ALA A 341 2.57 -7.61 -6.95
C ALA A 341 2.75 -7.25 -8.44
N THR A 342 2.27 -6.07 -8.88
CA THR A 342 2.43 -5.57 -10.25
C THR A 342 3.90 -5.34 -10.59
N ALA A 343 4.66 -4.71 -9.69
CA ALA A 343 6.10 -4.50 -9.89
C ALA A 343 6.86 -5.84 -9.99
N ALA A 344 6.53 -6.80 -9.12
CA ALA A 344 7.13 -8.14 -9.14
C ALA A 344 6.75 -8.94 -10.40
N GLN A 345 5.52 -8.80 -10.89
CA GLN A 345 5.07 -9.40 -12.15
C GLN A 345 5.84 -8.82 -13.33
N GLY A 346 6.02 -7.50 -13.41
CA GLY A 346 6.83 -6.84 -14.43
C GLY A 346 8.31 -7.28 -14.42
N LEU A 347 8.82 -7.72 -13.27
CA LEU A 347 10.18 -8.27 -13.11
C LEU A 347 10.25 -9.82 -13.31
N GLY A 348 9.14 -10.46 -13.69
CA GLY A 348 9.09 -11.92 -13.86
C GLY A 348 9.26 -12.71 -12.57
N MET A 349 9.07 -12.08 -11.41
CA MET A 349 9.19 -12.72 -10.09
C MET A 349 7.88 -13.38 -9.64
N LEU A 350 6.73 -12.88 -10.11
CA LEU A 350 5.41 -13.39 -9.74
C LEU A 350 4.68 -13.86 -11.00
N PRO A 351 4.22 -15.12 -11.06
CA PRO A 351 3.40 -15.59 -12.16
C PRO A 351 1.98 -14.98 -12.10
N ASP A 352 1.28 -14.98 -13.24
CA ASP A 352 -0.09 -14.45 -13.35
C ASP A 352 -1.04 -15.07 -12.31
N GLU A 353 -0.94 -16.37 -12.08
CA GLU A 353 -1.69 -17.08 -11.05
C GLU A 353 -1.44 -16.50 -9.66
N GLY A 354 -0.19 -16.24 -9.32
CA GLY A 354 0.18 -15.64 -8.02
C GLY A 354 -0.40 -14.24 -7.84
N PHE A 355 -0.38 -13.44 -8.90
CA PHE A 355 -1.01 -12.13 -8.91
C PHE A 355 -2.52 -12.23 -8.69
N GLN A 356 -3.19 -13.13 -9.42
CA GLN A 356 -4.63 -13.33 -9.30
C GLN A 356 -5.05 -13.82 -7.91
N VAL A 357 -4.26 -14.71 -7.27
CA VAL A 357 -4.49 -15.15 -5.89
C VAL A 357 -4.42 -13.94 -4.92
N ILE A 358 -3.42 -13.07 -5.07
CA ILE A 358 -3.30 -11.86 -4.23
C ILE A 358 -4.51 -10.96 -4.41
N VAL A 359 -4.96 -10.71 -5.65
CA VAL A 359 -6.13 -9.84 -5.94
C VAL A 359 -7.41 -10.45 -5.39
N ALA A 360 -7.62 -11.76 -5.57
CA ALA A 360 -8.79 -12.47 -5.06
C ALA A 360 -8.84 -12.41 -3.52
N VAL A 361 -7.71 -12.67 -2.84
CA VAL A 361 -7.63 -12.62 -1.38
C VAL A 361 -7.80 -11.19 -0.88
N ALA A 362 -7.28 -10.18 -1.57
CA ALA A 362 -7.49 -8.79 -1.22
C ALA A 362 -8.98 -8.42 -1.28
N LEU A 363 -9.65 -8.77 -2.37
CA LEU A 363 -11.09 -8.52 -2.52
C LEU A 363 -11.89 -9.19 -1.38
N LEU A 364 -11.59 -10.45 -1.06
CA LEU A 364 -12.27 -11.19 0.00
C LEU A 364 -11.97 -10.61 1.38
N SER A 365 -10.70 -10.33 1.70
CA SER A 365 -10.29 -9.82 3.02
C SER A 365 -10.82 -8.42 3.28
N ILE A 366 -10.81 -7.51 2.28
CA ILE A 366 -11.40 -6.18 2.40
C ILE A 366 -12.92 -6.25 2.57
N THR A 367 -13.58 -7.23 1.90
CA THR A 367 -15.03 -7.43 2.02
C THR A 367 -15.44 -7.91 3.42
N VAL A 368 -14.66 -8.78 4.03
CA VAL A 368 -14.95 -9.36 5.36
C VAL A 368 -14.54 -8.41 6.50
N ASN A 369 -13.54 -7.53 6.30
CA ASN A 369 -12.98 -6.65 7.31
C ASN A 369 -14.01 -5.83 8.11
N PRO A 370 -15.04 -5.19 7.53
CA PRO A 370 -16.03 -4.44 8.31
C PRO A 370 -16.75 -5.29 9.36
N ALA A 371 -17.07 -6.55 9.02
CA ALA A 371 -17.72 -7.49 9.94
C ALA A 371 -16.79 -7.90 11.09
N LEU A 372 -15.53 -8.18 10.79
CA LEU A 372 -14.53 -8.55 11.77
C LEU A 372 -14.14 -7.35 12.66
N PHE A 373 -14.00 -6.17 12.06
CA PHE A 373 -13.75 -4.96 12.83
C PHE A 373 -14.92 -4.63 13.78
N ALA A 374 -16.17 -4.97 13.42
CA ALA A 374 -17.35 -4.81 14.28
C ALA A 374 -17.28 -5.63 15.58
N LEU A 375 -16.50 -6.72 15.62
CA LEU A 375 -16.28 -7.53 16.81
C LEU A 375 -15.28 -6.91 17.81
N THR A 376 -14.58 -5.83 17.44
CA THR A 376 -13.68 -5.15 18.38
C THR A 376 -14.47 -4.24 19.33
N PRO A 377 -14.04 -4.09 20.60
CA PRO A 377 -14.73 -3.25 21.58
C PRO A 377 -14.78 -1.78 21.15
N ASP A 378 -15.94 -1.13 21.30
CA ASP A 378 -16.08 0.30 21.07
C ASP A 378 -15.37 1.11 22.16
N ALA A 379 -14.47 2.00 21.74
CA ALA A 379 -13.78 2.92 22.66
C ALA A 379 -14.75 3.88 23.39
N GLN A 380 -15.91 4.17 22.79
CA GLN A 380 -16.92 5.06 23.37
C GLN A 380 -17.74 4.44 24.52
N THR A 381 -17.95 3.13 24.51
CA THR A 381 -18.74 2.47 25.56
C THR A 381 -18.03 2.53 26.92
N ARG A 382 -16.71 2.48 26.94
CA ARG A 382 -15.92 2.55 28.18
C ARG A 382 -15.73 3.94 28.75
N SER A 383 -15.67 4.98 27.91
CA SER A 383 -15.64 6.37 28.40
C SER A 383 -16.92 6.73 29.13
N ARG A 384 -18.07 6.15 28.71
CA ARG A 384 -19.34 6.29 29.42
C ARG A 384 -19.40 5.45 30.71
N GLU A 385 -18.87 4.24 30.71
CA GLU A 385 -18.82 3.39 31.92
C GLU A 385 -17.85 3.92 32.99
N SER A 386 -16.73 4.52 32.59
CA SER A 386 -15.81 5.15 33.54
C SER A 386 -16.37 6.47 34.11
N ALA A 387 -17.13 7.24 33.31
CA ALA A 387 -17.80 8.46 33.74
C ALA A 387 -19.02 8.19 34.63
N VAL A 388 -19.62 7.00 34.60
CA VAL A 388 -20.73 6.57 35.47
C VAL A 388 -20.22 5.97 36.79
N ARG A 389 -18.95 5.54 36.85
CA ARG A 389 -18.31 4.97 38.05
C ARG A 389 -17.49 5.97 38.86
N SER A 390 -17.26 7.16 38.35
CA SER A 390 -16.66 8.33 39.04
C SER A 390 -17.74 9.26 39.57
#